data_fc5ac6c53141c0a118dee63d54960b06
#
_entry.id   fc5ac6c53141c0a118dee63d54960b06
#
_cell.length_a   1.000
_cell.length_b   1.000
_cell.length_c   1.000
_cell.angle_alpha   90.00
_cell.angle_beta   90.00
_cell.angle_gamma   90.00
#
_symmetry.space_group_name_H-M   'P 1'
#
loop_
_entity.id
_entity.type
_entity.pdbx_description
1 polymer ?
#
loop_
_entity_poly.entity_id
_entity_poly.type
_entity_poly.pdbx_seq_one_letter_code
_entity_poly.pdbx_strand_id
1 'polypeptide(L)'
;TKKGKWSEVFGKDQPLYIEVGMGKGQFITELSRRNPEINYIGIERYTSVLYRALQKRELLTEECGEEFPNLRYLCVDAKDLPNFFGKGEVDRIYLNFSDPWPKERHARRRLTSREFLARYEEILADGGLVEFKTDNRSLFDFSLEEVKESGWELLVCTYDLHHDKELMEGNVMTEYERKFS
;
A
#
# COMPACT_ATOMS: atom_id res chain seq x y z
N THR A 1 -20.78 -8.41 -2.29
CA THR A 1 -19.57 -7.58 -2.36
C THR A 1 -19.44 -6.70 -1.12
N LYS A 2 -18.20 -6.43 -0.70
CA LYS A 2 -17.88 -5.57 0.44
C LYS A 2 -17.56 -4.13 0.02
N LYS A 3 -17.63 -3.85 -1.27
CA LYS A 3 -17.40 -2.53 -1.83
C LYS A 3 -18.33 -1.49 -1.17
N GLY A 4 -17.74 -0.42 -0.66
CA GLY A 4 -18.46 0.65 0.04
C GLY A 4 -18.89 0.30 1.47
N LYS A 5 -18.50 -0.89 1.98
CA LYS A 5 -18.95 -1.41 3.28
C LYS A 5 -17.82 -1.88 4.18
N TRP A 6 -16.61 -1.39 3.94
CA TRP A 6 -15.45 -1.85 4.71
C TRP A 6 -15.52 -1.45 6.19
N SER A 7 -16.10 -0.29 6.52
CA SER A 7 -16.33 0.09 7.91
C SER A 7 -17.21 -0.93 8.66
N GLU A 8 -18.19 -1.49 7.98
CA GLU A 8 -19.04 -2.56 8.54
C GLU A 8 -18.24 -3.85 8.77
N VAL A 9 -17.33 -4.18 7.84
CA VAL A 9 -16.47 -5.37 7.94
C VAL A 9 -15.54 -5.29 9.14
N PHE A 10 -14.97 -4.12 9.42
CA PHE A 10 -14.13 -3.89 10.59
C PHE A 10 -14.94 -3.68 11.87
N GLY A 11 -16.22 -3.36 11.75
CA GLY A 11 -17.05 -3.00 12.90
C GLY A 11 -16.73 -1.65 13.51
N LYS A 12 -15.92 -0.83 12.82
CA LYS A 12 -15.51 0.51 13.25
C LYS A 12 -15.42 1.44 12.05
N ASP A 13 -16.00 2.62 12.18
CA ASP A 13 -15.89 3.69 11.19
C ASP A 13 -14.62 4.50 11.45
N GLN A 14 -13.54 4.05 10.87
CA GLN A 14 -12.21 4.66 10.99
C GLN A 14 -11.64 4.92 9.60
N PRO A 15 -10.62 5.80 9.47
CA PRO A 15 -9.91 5.94 8.20
C PRO A 15 -9.43 4.59 7.68
N LEU A 16 -9.46 4.41 6.37
CA LEU A 16 -9.03 3.17 5.72
C LEU A 16 -7.77 3.42 4.89
N TYR A 17 -6.69 2.73 5.25
CA TYR A 17 -5.41 2.76 4.55
C TYR A 17 -5.15 1.38 3.94
N ILE A 18 -4.63 1.36 2.71
CA ILE A 18 -4.33 0.10 2.04
C ILE A 18 -2.87 0.07 1.58
N GLU A 19 -2.28 -1.11 1.58
CA GLU A 19 -0.99 -1.37 0.93
C GLU A 19 -1.23 -2.28 -0.26
N VAL A 20 -0.81 -1.84 -1.46
CA VAL A 20 -0.95 -2.62 -2.69
C VAL A 20 0.38 -3.32 -2.97
N GLY A 21 0.34 -4.65 -3.07
CA GLY A 21 1.55 -5.47 -3.18
C GLY A 21 2.21 -5.65 -1.82
N MET A 22 1.46 -6.07 -0.81
CA MET A 22 1.94 -6.16 0.57
C MET A 22 3.01 -7.23 0.81
N GLY A 23 3.21 -8.16 -0.13
CA GLY A 23 4.12 -9.26 0.07
C GLY A 23 3.74 -10.11 1.29
N LYS A 24 4.70 -10.33 2.18
CA LYS A 24 4.49 -11.08 3.42
C LYS A 24 3.79 -10.27 4.52
N GLY A 25 3.46 -9.01 4.24
CA GLY A 25 2.63 -8.17 5.11
C GLY A 25 3.35 -7.54 6.30
N GLN A 26 4.68 -7.50 6.33
CA GLN A 26 5.42 -6.95 7.46
C GLN A 26 5.13 -5.46 7.68
N PHE A 27 5.14 -4.67 6.62
CA PHE A 27 4.90 -3.22 6.70
C PHE A 27 3.52 -2.91 7.25
N ILE A 28 2.46 -3.49 6.65
CA ILE A 28 1.09 -3.16 7.04
C ILE A 28 0.72 -3.74 8.41
N THR A 29 1.30 -4.87 8.78
CA THR A 29 1.12 -5.45 10.11
C THR A 29 1.68 -4.51 11.19
N GLU A 30 2.88 -3.98 10.98
CA GLU A 30 3.50 -3.04 11.93
C GLU A 30 2.72 -1.72 12.00
N LEU A 31 2.24 -1.20 10.87
CA LEU A 31 1.39 -0.01 10.86
C LEU A 31 0.10 -0.24 11.65
N SER A 32 -0.55 -1.38 11.45
CA SER A 32 -1.80 -1.69 12.16
C SER A 32 -1.59 -1.78 13.67
N ARG A 33 -0.44 -2.31 14.09
CA ARG A 33 -0.07 -2.39 15.50
C ARG A 33 0.12 -1.01 16.12
N ARG A 34 0.77 -0.09 15.40
CA ARG A 34 1.04 1.28 15.88
C ARG A 34 -0.17 2.19 15.86
N ASN A 35 -1.14 1.91 15.01
CA ASN A 35 -2.26 2.81 14.75
C ASN A 35 -3.60 2.07 14.88
N PRO A 36 -4.04 1.71 16.09
CA PRO A 36 -5.29 0.98 16.28
C PRO A 36 -6.53 1.79 15.87
N GLU A 37 -6.40 3.11 15.71
CA GLU A 37 -7.46 4.02 15.28
C GLU A 37 -7.64 4.09 13.75
N ILE A 38 -6.88 3.32 12.99
CA ILE A 38 -6.93 3.25 11.53
C ILE A 38 -7.20 1.82 11.10
N ASN A 39 -8.08 1.63 10.13
CA ASN A 39 -8.32 0.33 9.50
C ASN A 39 -7.34 0.11 8.36
N TYR A 40 -6.76 -1.08 8.28
CA TYR A 40 -5.76 -1.43 7.27
C TYR A 40 -6.18 -2.64 6.46
N ILE A 41 -5.96 -2.58 5.14
CA ILE A 41 -6.11 -3.72 4.23
C ILE A 41 -4.82 -3.91 3.45
N GLY A 42 -4.22 -5.10 3.57
CA GLY A 42 -3.10 -5.52 2.74
C GLY A 42 -3.61 -6.27 1.52
N ILE A 43 -3.11 -5.88 0.35
CA ILE A 43 -3.53 -6.44 -0.94
C ILE A 43 -2.36 -7.15 -1.58
N GLU A 44 -2.57 -8.42 -1.93
CA GLU A 44 -1.57 -9.26 -2.61
C GLU A 44 -2.27 -10.12 -3.65
N ARG A 45 -1.76 -10.11 -4.89
CA ARG A 45 -2.36 -10.89 -5.97
C ARG A 45 -1.98 -12.37 -5.97
N TYR A 46 -0.82 -12.70 -5.39
CA TYR A 46 -0.33 -14.08 -5.34
C TYR A 46 -0.82 -14.80 -4.08
N THR A 47 -1.64 -15.81 -4.27
CA THR A 47 -2.22 -16.61 -3.18
C THR A 47 -1.14 -17.22 -2.27
N SER A 48 -0.04 -17.72 -2.85
CA SER A 48 1.05 -18.32 -2.08
C SER A 48 1.75 -17.33 -1.16
N VAL A 49 1.92 -16.09 -1.60
CA VAL A 49 2.52 -15.00 -0.81
C VAL A 49 1.56 -14.56 0.29
N LEU A 50 0.28 -14.40 -0.05
CA LEU A 50 -0.77 -14.07 0.91
C LEU A 50 -0.87 -15.11 2.01
N TYR A 51 -0.79 -16.38 1.65
CA TYR A 51 -0.83 -17.49 2.60
C TYR A 51 0.32 -17.40 3.63
N ARG A 52 1.52 -17.06 3.19
CA ARG A 52 2.66 -16.86 4.10
C ARG A 52 2.43 -15.69 5.06
N ALA A 53 1.80 -14.62 4.59
CA ALA A 53 1.43 -13.49 5.44
C ALA A 53 0.43 -13.90 6.52
N LEU A 54 -0.57 -14.71 6.16
CA LEU A 54 -1.54 -15.27 7.11
C LEU A 54 -0.87 -16.16 8.14
N GLN A 55 0.05 -17.03 7.73
CA GLN A 55 0.80 -17.88 8.65
C GLN A 55 1.61 -17.07 9.66
N LYS A 56 2.30 -16.01 9.20
CA LYS A 56 3.04 -15.11 10.08
C LYS A 56 2.13 -14.44 11.11
N ARG A 57 0.97 -13.99 10.66
CA ARG A 57 -0.03 -13.36 11.54
C ARG A 57 -0.54 -14.34 12.61
N GLU A 58 -0.85 -15.57 12.22
CA GLU A 58 -1.27 -16.62 13.14
C GLU A 58 -0.21 -16.92 14.18
N LEU A 59 1.06 -17.02 13.78
CA LEU A 59 2.16 -17.24 14.71
C LEU A 59 2.30 -16.11 15.73
N LEU A 60 2.16 -14.86 15.31
CA LEU A 60 2.18 -13.72 16.22
C LEU A 60 1.03 -13.77 17.24
N THR A 61 -0.14 -14.20 16.79
CA THR A 61 -1.29 -14.38 17.67
C THR A 61 -1.08 -15.52 18.66
N GLU A 62 -0.60 -16.67 18.20
CA GLU A 62 -0.40 -17.86 19.02
C GLU A 62 0.77 -17.72 20.01
N GLU A 63 1.91 -17.19 19.55
CA GLU A 63 3.13 -17.13 20.34
C GLU A 63 3.21 -15.88 21.22
N CYS A 64 2.73 -14.75 20.75
CA CYS A 64 2.86 -13.45 21.41
C CYS A 64 1.53 -12.91 21.94
N GLY A 65 0.41 -13.58 21.66
CA GLY A 65 -0.90 -13.11 22.08
C GLY A 65 -1.36 -11.84 21.35
N GLU A 66 -0.74 -11.50 20.23
CA GLU A 66 -1.07 -10.30 19.48
C GLU A 66 -2.34 -10.49 18.65
N GLU A 67 -3.23 -9.50 18.70
CA GLU A 67 -4.43 -9.45 17.87
C GLU A 67 -4.33 -8.25 16.91
N PHE A 68 -4.93 -8.41 15.73
CA PHE A 68 -4.93 -7.38 14.69
C PHE A 68 -6.37 -7.08 14.23
N PRO A 69 -7.21 -6.50 15.11
CA PRO A 69 -8.61 -6.28 14.78
C PRO A 69 -8.83 -5.26 13.66
N ASN A 70 -7.85 -4.37 13.46
CA ASN A 70 -7.87 -3.33 12.44
C ASN A 70 -7.08 -3.71 11.17
N LEU A 71 -6.83 -4.99 10.94
CA LEU A 71 -6.08 -5.48 9.78
C LEU A 71 -6.84 -6.60 9.06
N ARG A 72 -6.97 -6.45 7.73
CA ARG A 72 -7.52 -7.50 6.84
C ARG A 72 -6.59 -7.66 5.65
N TYR A 73 -6.64 -8.86 5.05
CA TYR A 73 -5.91 -9.17 3.83
C TYR A 73 -6.89 -9.47 2.69
N LEU A 74 -6.53 -9.07 1.48
CA LEU A 74 -7.35 -9.23 0.30
C LEU A 74 -6.51 -9.76 -0.86
N CYS A 75 -6.95 -10.90 -1.44
CA CYS A 75 -6.26 -11.52 -2.57
C CYS A 75 -6.91 -11.05 -3.87
N VAL A 76 -6.40 -9.95 -4.41
CA VAL A 76 -6.89 -9.38 -5.67
C VAL A 76 -5.76 -8.74 -6.45
N ASP A 77 -5.95 -8.58 -7.76
CA ASP A 77 -5.06 -7.83 -8.61
C ASP A 77 -5.36 -6.33 -8.47
N ALA A 78 -4.32 -5.51 -8.43
CA ALA A 78 -4.46 -4.06 -8.26
C ALA A 78 -5.30 -3.39 -9.37
N LYS A 79 -5.34 -3.97 -10.57
CA LYS A 79 -6.19 -3.46 -11.67
C LYS A 79 -7.68 -3.49 -11.32
N ASP A 80 -8.07 -4.35 -10.39
CA ASP A 80 -9.47 -4.57 -10.01
C ASP A 80 -9.88 -3.80 -8.75
N LEU A 81 -9.01 -2.93 -8.20
CA LEU A 81 -9.30 -2.17 -6.98
C LEU A 81 -10.65 -1.45 -6.99
N PRO A 82 -11.07 -0.79 -8.09
CA PRO A 82 -12.38 -0.13 -8.11
C PRO A 82 -13.58 -1.07 -7.98
N ASN A 83 -13.38 -2.38 -8.16
CA ASN A 83 -14.43 -3.39 -7.96
C ASN A 83 -14.59 -3.78 -6.49
N PHE A 84 -13.58 -3.49 -5.66
CA PHE A 84 -13.54 -3.88 -4.25
C PHE A 84 -13.66 -2.71 -3.29
N PHE A 85 -13.37 -1.50 -3.75
CA PHE A 85 -13.48 -0.27 -2.96
C PHE A 85 -14.42 0.72 -3.64
N GLY A 86 -15.26 1.36 -2.84
CA GLY A 86 -16.18 2.39 -3.31
C GLY A 86 -15.49 3.72 -3.53
N LYS A 87 -16.18 4.64 -4.21
CA LYS A 87 -15.69 5.99 -4.43
C LYS A 87 -15.44 6.69 -3.10
N GLY A 88 -14.21 7.19 -2.91
CA GLY A 88 -13.84 7.91 -1.70
C GLY A 88 -13.73 7.05 -0.44
N GLU A 89 -13.67 5.72 -0.57
CA GLU A 89 -13.61 4.81 0.57
C GLU A 89 -12.22 4.69 1.19
N VAL A 90 -11.17 4.94 0.42
CA VAL A 90 -9.77 4.78 0.85
C VAL A 90 -9.15 6.14 1.12
N ASP A 91 -8.49 6.29 2.27
CA ASP A 91 -7.86 7.55 2.68
C ASP A 91 -6.37 7.61 2.34
N ARG A 92 -5.70 6.47 2.25
CA ARG A 92 -4.28 6.39 1.91
C ARG A 92 -3.92 5.08 1.24
N ILE A 93 -3.02 5.16 0.26
CA ILE A 93 -2.50 4.01 -0.46
C ILE A 93 -0.98 3.99 -0.32
N TYR A 94 -0.43 2.84 0.09
CA TYR A 94 1.01 2.59 0.16
C TYR A 94 1.45 1.69 -0.97
N LEU A 95 2.50 2.10 -1.68
CA LEU A 95 3.17 1.32 -2.71
C LEU A 95 4.64 1.19 -2.31
N ASN A 96 5.04 0.01 -1.84
CA ASN A 96 6.39 -0.23 -1.33
C ASN A 96 7.13 -1.23 -2.21
N PHE A 97 8.19 -0.77 -2.88
CA PHE A 97 9.08 -1.60 -3.69
C PHE A 97 8.35 -2.46 -4.72
N SER A 98 7.41 -1.83 -5.41
CA SER A 98 6.63 -2.45 -6.49
C SER A 98 7.52 -2.94 -7.63
N ASP A 99 7.05 -3.95 -8.37
CA ASP A 99 7.76 -4.47 -9.53
C ASP A 99 8.04 -3.37 -10.56
N PRO A 100 9.31 -3.21 -10.99
CA PRO A 100 9.68 -2.11 -11.88
C PRO A 100 9.26 -2.32 -13.34
N TRP A 101 8.97 -3.55 -13.77
CA TRP A 101 8.59 -3.87 -15.14
C TRP A 101 9.51 -3.13 -16.14
N PRO A 102 10.80 -3.52 -16.25
CA PRO A 102 11.80 -2.69 -16.95
C PRO A 102 11.59 -2.54 -18.44
N LYS A 103 10.83 -3.44 -19.06
CA LYS A 103 10.53 -3.35 -20.49
C LYS A 103 9.49 -2.26 -20.77
N GLU A 104 9.78 -1.40 -21.74
CA GLU A 104 8.90 -0.29 -22.13
C GLU A 104 7.46 -0.75 -22.43
N ARG A 105 7.31 -1.88 -23.12
CA ARG A 105 5.99 -2.47 -23.44
C ARG A 105 5.16 -2.84 -22.20
N HIS A 106 5.78 -2.93 -21.02
CA HIS A 106 5.12 -3.26 -19.75
C HIS A 106 4.88 -2.03 -18.87
N ALA A 107 5.11 -0.82 -19.38
CA ALA A 107 4.98 0.41 -18.57
C ALA A 107 3.61 0.53 -17.89
N ARG A 108 2.55 0.11 -18.55
CA ARG A 108 1.19 0.14 -17.98
C ARG A 108 0.99 -0.77 -16.77
N ARG A 109 1.86 -1.78 -16.58
CA ARG A 109 1.81 -2.71 -15.46
C ARG A 109 2.43 -2.13 -14.18
N ARG A 110 3.19 -1.06 -14.31
CA ARG A 110 3.80 -0.37 -13.18
C ARG A 110 2.71 0.26 -12.33
N LEU A 111 2.76 0.05 -11.02
CA LEU A 111 1.71 0.54 -10.11
C LEU A 111 1.64 2.06 -9.99
N THR A 112 2.60 2.78 -10.55
CA THR A 112 2.60 4.25 -10.62
C THR A 112 2.29 4.78 -12.03
N SER A 113 1.89 3.91 -12.96
CA SER A 113 1.46 4.35 -14.28
C SER A 113 0.20 5.21 -14.21
N ARG A 114 -0.03 6.02 -15.25
CA ARG A 114 -1.24 6.87 -15.31
C ARG A 114 -2.53 6.06 -15.27
N GLU A 115 -2.52 4.84 -15.80
CA GLU A 115 -3.65 3.93 -15.74
C GLU A 115 -3.96 3.51 -14.29
N PHE A 116 -2.93 3.21 -13.50
CA PHE A 116 -3.10 2.90 -12.09
C PHE A 116 -3.43 4.14 -11.26
N LEU A 117 -2.82 5.27 -11.54
CA LEU A 117 -3.15 6.53 -10.86
C LEU A 117 -4.64 6.88 -11.03
N ALA A 118 -5.19 6.64 -12.22
CA ALA A 118 -6.62 6.84 -12.47
C ALA A 118 -7.50 5.91 -11.61
N ARG A 119 -7.06 4.66 -11.41
CA ARG A 119 -7.78 3.71 -10.53
C ARG A 119 -7.74 4.14 -9.07
N TYR A 120 -6.59 4.65 -8.61
CA TYR A 120 -6.48 5.16 -7.24
C TYR A 120 -7.37 6.39 -7.01
N GLU A 121 -7.44 7.27 -8.00
CA GLU A 121 -8.31 8.44 -7.95
C GLU A 121 -9.78 8.07 -7.76
N GLU A 122 -10.25 6.96 -8.37
CA GLU A 122 -11.61 6.48 -8.20
C GLU A 122 -11.95 6.07 -6.78
N ILE A 123 -10.99 5.56 -6.03
CA ILE A 123 -11.23 5.00 -4.69
C ILE A 123 -10.77 5.91 -3.56
N LEU A 124 -9.92 6.91 -3.83
CA LEU A 124 -9.42 7.82 -2.81
C LEU A 124 -10.46 8.85 -2.40
N ALA A 125 -10.54 9.08 -1.09
CA ALA A 125 -11.29 10.18 -0.52
C ALA A 125 -10.66 11.53 -0.89
N ASP A 126 -11.42 12.61 -0.76
CA ASP A 126 -10.89 13.96 -0.90
C ASP A 126 -9.77 14.17 0.14
N GLY A 127 -8.62 14.66 -0.31
CA GLY A 127 -7.43 14.79 0.53
C GLY A 127 -6.68 13.47 0.76
N GLY A 128 -7.11 12.38 0.13
CA GLY A 128 -6.42 11.09 0.19
C GLY A 128 -5.02 11.15 -0.44
N LEU A 129 -4.11 10.31 0.04
CA LEU A 129 -2.71 10.34 -0.34
C LEU A 129 -2.24 9.00 -0.89
N VAL A 130 -1.25 9.04 -1.79
CA VAL A 130 -0.46 7.88 -2.20
C VAL A 130 0.97 8.08 -1.74
N GLU A 131 1.52 7.11 -1.01
CA GLU A 131 2.93 7.08 -0.62
C GLU A 131 3.64 5.98 -1.40
N PHE A 132 4.69 6.33 -2.11
CA PHE A 132 5.45 5.42 -2.95
C PHE A 132 6.92 5.41 -2.56
N LYS A 133 7.47 4.20 -2.38
CA LYS A 133 8.89 3.97 -2.12
C LYS A 133 9.46 2.97 -3.10
N THR A 134 10.63 3.26 -3.64
CA THR A 134 11.37 2.34 -4.49
C THR A 134 12.87 2.61 -4.40
N ASP A 135 13.67 1.58 -4.58
CA ASP A 135 15.12 1.67 -4.77
C ASP A 135 15.50 1.67 -6.26
N ASN A 136 14.53 1.47 -7.14
CA ASN A 136 14.74 1.48 -8.59
C ASN A 136 14.63 2.91 -9.12
N ARG A 137 15.78 3.50 -9.49
CA ARG A 137 15.86 4.89 -9.96
C ARG A 137 15.02 5.13 -11.21
N SER A 138 15.06 4.21 -12.18
CA SER A 138 14.29 4.35 -13.41
C SER A 138 12.78 4.36 -13.15
N LEU A 139 12.32 3.49 -12.26
CA LEU A 139 10.90 3.47 -11.84
C LEU A 139 10.52 4.75 -11.11
N PHE A 140 11.40 5.25 -10.24
CA PHE A 140 11.17 6.48 -9.51
C PHE A 140 11.02 7.69 -10.46
N ASP A 141 11.95 7.83 -11.40
CA ASP A 141 11.90 8.92 -12.39
C ASP A 141 10.66 8.80 -13.29
N PHE A 142 10.32 7.60 -13.75
CA PHE A 142 9.08 7.31 -14.48
C PHE A 142 7.86 7.76 -13.67
N SER A 143 7.83 7.41 -12.40
CA SER A 143 6.69 7.72 -11.51
C SER A 143 6.50 9.22 -11.32
N LEU A 144 7.58 9.98 -11.19
CA LEU A 144 7.52 11.45 -11.10
C LEU A 144 6.89 12.07 -12.36
N GLU A 145 7.26 11.58 -13.54
CA GLU A 145 6.67 12.04 -14.81
C GLU A 145 5.18 11.68 -14.92
N GLU A 146 4.81 10.48 -14.51
CA GLU A 146 3.41 10.03 -14.55
C GLU A 146 2.53 10.85 -13.58
N VAL A 147 3.03 11.16 -12.41
CA VAL A 147 2.35 12.02 -11.43
C VAL A 147 2.09 13.40 -12.02
N LYS A 148 3.12 13.99 -12.63
CA LYS A 148 3.06 15.32 -13.26
C LYS A 148 2.02 15.36 -14.39
N GLU A 149 2.06 14.36 -15.29
CA GLU A 149 1.17 14.33 -16.44
C GLU A 149 -0.27 13.92 -16.11
N SER A 150 -0.47 13.26 -14.98
CA SER A 150 -1.80 12.84 -14.52
C SER A 150 -2.53 13.90 -13.70
N GLY A 151 -1.92 15.07 -13.49
CA GLY A 151 -2.52 16.16 -12.73
C GLY A 151 -2.54 15.94 -11.21
N TRP A 152 -1.78 14.97 -10.71
CA TRP A 152 -1.60 14.74 -9.29
C TRP A 152 -0.64 15.77 -8.69
N GLU A 153 -0.89 16.18 -7.46
CA GLU A 153 -0.01 17.08 -6.73
C GLU A 153 1.09 16.30 -6.03
N LEU A 154 2.36 16.66 -6.29
CA LEU A 154 3.51 16.08 -5.61
C LEU A 154 3.80 16.90 -4.35
N LEU A 155 3.51 16.32 -3.18
CA LEU A 155 3.69 17.01 -1.90
C LEU A 155 5.11 16.89 -1.37
N VAL A 156 5.71 15.70 -1.46
CA VAL A 156 7.07 15.42 -0.94
C VAL A 156 7.80 14.50 -1.89
N CYS A 157 9.07 14.78 -2.15
CA CYS A 157 9.93 13.96 -2.99
C CYS A 157 11.35 13.97 -2.40
N THR A 158 11.94 12.77 -2.25
CA THR A 158 13.34 12.64 -1.86
C THR A 158 13.99 11.45 -2.57
N TYR A 159 15.25 11.62 -2.96
CA TYR A 159 16.09 10.54 -3.50
C TYR A 159 16.87 9.82 -2.41
N ASP A 160 16.83 10.30 -1.18
CA ASP A 160 17.60 9.76 -0.07
C ASP A 160 16.79 9.78 1.22
N LEU A 161 15.78 8.90 1.27
CA LEU A 161 14.86 8.82 2.40
C LEU A 161 15.56 8.56 3.74
N HIS A 162 16.57 7.69 3.75
CA HIS A 162 17.25 7.30 4.99
C HIS A 162 18.09 8.42 5.61
N HIS A 163 18.51 9.42 4.82
CA HIS A 163 19.21 10.59 5.30
C HIS A 163 18.30 11.81 5.51
N ASP A 164 17.05 11.73 5.10
CA ASP A 164 16.05 12.75 5.35
C ASP A 164 15.37 12.47 6.69
N LYS A 165 15.83 13.14 7.75
CA LYS A 165 15.35 12.92 9.12
C LYS A 165 13.87 13.17 9.32
N GLU A 166 13.31 14.16 8.61
CA GLU A 166 11.89 14.50 8.70
C GLU A 166 11.03 13.38 8.16
N LEU A 167 11.39 12.83 6.99
CA LEU A 167 10.65 11.75 6.35
C LEU A 167 10.87 10.39 7.02
N MET A 168 12.01 10.18 7.68
CA MET A 168 12.27 8.95 8.42
C MET A 168 11.51 8.89 9.73
N GLU A 169 11.13 10.03 10.30
CA GLU A 169 10.30 10.05 11.50
C GLU A 169 8.96 9.37 11.19
N GLY A 170 8.64 8.34 11.94
CA GLY A 170 7.44 7.54 11.72
C GLY A 170 7.51 6.50 10.60
N ASN A 171 8.64 6.40 9.89
CA ASN A 171 8.82 5.39 8.87
C ASN A 171 8.84 3.98 9.47
N VAL A 172 8.15 3.04 8.83
CA VAL A 172 8.18 1.62 9.16
C VAL A 172 8.97 0.91 8.07
N MET A 173 10.11 0.31 8.45
CA MET A 173 10.94 -0.40 7.50
C MET A 173 10.24 -1.66 6.97
N THR A 174 10.22 -1.82 5.64
CA THR A 174 9.78 -3.06 5.00
C THR A 174 10.86 -4.12 5.11
N GLU A 175 10.54 -5.37 4.84
CA GLU A 175 11.54 -6.45 4.77
C GLU A 175 12.60 -6.15 3.69
N TYR A 176 12.19 -5.51 2.60
CA TYR A 176 13.08 -5.12 1.52
C TYR A 176 14.08 -4.05 1.97
N GLU A 177 13.62 -3.02 2.66
CA GLU A 177 14.49 -1.97 3.20
C GLU A 177 15.53 -2.55 4.16
N ARG A 178 15.13 -3.45 5.06
CA ARG A 178 16.04 -4.11 6.00
C ARG A 178 17.12 -4.93 5.29
N LYS A 179 16.78 -5.51 4.15
CA LYS A 179 17.72 -6.32 3.38
C LYS A 179 18.75 -5.47 2.63
N PHE A 180 18.37 -4.30 2.16
CA PHE A 180 19.18 -3.46 1.26
C PHE A 180 19.66 -2.13 1.88
N SER A 181 19.21 -1.81 3.08
CA SER A 181 19.76 -0.66 3.83
C SER A 181 21.02 -1.06 4.56
#